data_d83df677fcb6f5b1f2bce36999e3b08b
#
_entry.id   d83df677fcb6f5b1f2bce36999e3b08b
#
_cell.length_a   1.000
_cell.length_b   1.000
_cell.length_c   1.000
_cell.angle_alpha   90.00
_cell.angle_beta   90.00
_cell.angle_gamma   90.00
#
_symmetry.space_group_name_H-M   'P 1'
#
loop_
_entity.id
_entity.type
_entity.pdbx_description
1 polymer ?
#
loop_
_entity_poly.entity_id
_entity_poly.type
_entity_poly.pdbx_seq_one_letter_code
_entity_poly.pdbx_strand_id
1 'polypeptide(L)'
;ATLPNYEDIATFLNVKREGLFHFDNSYRPVPLEQQYIGITEKKAIKRFQIMNDLVYDKVMEHAGKNQVLIFVHSRKETGKTARAIRDACLEKDTIGAFLKDGSASQEILRTEAEQTKNLELKDLFPYSFAIHHAGMNRADRTLVEDLFAERHIQILVSTATLAWGVNLPAHTVIIKGTQVYNPEKGRWTELGALDVMQMLGRAGRPQYDTRGQGILITSHSELQYYLSLMNQQLPIESQMISKLVDNLNAEIVLGTVQNIREAAEWLSYTYLYVRMIKEPQLYGVSNESLLVDKYLLQRRLDLIHSAAIQLDKSHLIRYDRKTGNFQVTEHGRIASHYYCTHETIAMYNQLLKPTLSEIDLFRIFSLSSEFRHLTVREEEKIELQKLLERVPIPVKESIDEPSAKINVLLQAYISQLKLDGFALMADMVYITQSAGRLMRAIYEMVLQRGWAQLVDKTLSLSKMIDKRMWQSMCPLRQFKKIPEEIIRKIEKKNLSWDRFYDLDAHEIGELVRAPKVGKTIYKYIHHIPKLELSVHVLPITRSTLKIELTITPDFQWDDKIHGMAEPFWILVEDVDSEILLHHEYFLLKK
;
A
#
# COMPACT_ATOMS: atom_id res chain seq x y z
N ALA A 1 -18.12 2.97 -15.92
CA ALA A 1 -16.80 3.61 -15.81
C ALA A 1 -16.70 4.76 -16.81
N THR A 2 -15.91 5.77 -16.50
CA THR A 2 -15.65 6.89 -17.40
C THR A 2 -14.38 6.57 -18.21
N LEU A 3 -14.55 6.13 -19.46
CA LEU A 3 -13.47 5.67 -20.31
C LEU A 3 -13.54 6.37 -21.67
N PRO A 4 -12.45 7.00 -22.14
CA PRO A 4 -12.45 7.70 -23.42
C PRO A 4 -12.57 6.75 -24.62
N ASN A 5 -11.93 5.60 -24.58
CA ASN A 5 -11.95 4.59 -25.64
C ASN A 5 -12.71 3.33 -25.22
N TYR A 6 -13.96 3.52 -24.85
CA TYR A 6 -14.82 2.44 -24.33
C TYR A 6 -15.01 1.28 -25.33
N GLU A 7 -14.94 1.53 -26.64
CA GLU A 7 -15.04 0.49 -27.67
C GLU A 7 -13.86 -0.50 -27.59
N ASP A 8 -12.66 -0.02 -27.28
CA ASP A 8 -11.49 -0.88 -27.08
C ASP A 8 -11.64 -1.77 -25.86
N ILE A 9 -12.19 -1.22 -24.79
CA ILE A 9 -12.49 -1.97 -23.57
C ILE A 9 -13.57 -3.05 -23.88
N ALA A 10 -14.57 -2.72 -24.65
CA ALA A 10 -15.59 -3.67 -25.09
C ALA A 10 -14.95 -4.82 -25.90
N THR A 11 -14.03 -4.53 -26.80
CA THR A 11 -13.28 -5.53 -27.55
C THR A 11 -12.44 -6.41 -26.63
N PHE A 12 -11.74 -5.82 -25.68
CA PHE A 12 -10.94 -6.53 -24.69
C PHE A 12 -11.78 -7.49 -23.84
N LEU A 13 -12.94 -7.03 -23.39
CA LEU A 13 -13.87 -7.82 -22.56
C LEU A 13 -14.78 -8.75 -23.39
N ASN A 14 -14.63 -8.73 -24.71
CA ASN A 14 -15.47 -9.50 -25.64
C ASN A 14 -16.97 -9.21 -25.47
N VAL A 15 -17.30 -7.94 -25.28
CA VAL A 15 -18.69 -7.48 -25.16
C VAL A 15 -19.32 -7.37 -26.55
N LYS A 16 -20.47 -8.01 -26.73
CA LYS A 16 -21.23 -7.89 -27.97
C LYS A 16 -21.85 -6.50 -28.08
N ARG A 17 -22.16 -6.10 -29.33
CA ARG A 17 -22.71 -4.77 -29.62
C ARG A 17 -23.98 -4.46 -28.83
N GLU A 18 -24.83 -5.45 -28.64
CA GLU A 18 -26.08 -5.34 -27.88
C GLU A 18 -25.85 -5.13 -26.37
N GLY A 19 -24.67 -5.47 -25.88
CA GLY A 19 -24.28 -5.29 -24.46
C GLY A 19 -23.45 -4.05 -24.19
N LEU A 20 -23.15 -3.23 -25.22
CA LEU A 20 -22.35 -2.04 -25.08
C LEU A 20 -23.22 -0.78 -25.05
N PHE A 21 -23.20 -0.07 -23.93
CA PHE A 21 -23.95 1.15 -23.72
C PHE A 21 -23.01 2.29 -23.39
N HIS A 22 -23.15 3.40 -24.11
CA HIS A 22 -22.37 4.61 -23.86
C HIS A 22 -23.31 5.78 -23.58
N PHE A 23 -23.07 6.44 -22.46
CA PHE A 23 -23.85 7.58 -22.01
C PHE A 23 -22.95 8.82 -22.01
N ASP A 24 -23.24 9.76 -22.90
CA ASP A 24 -22.51 11.03 -22.99
C ASP A 24 -23.02 12.05 -21.96
N ASN A 25 -22.51 13.29 -22.02
CA ASN A 25 -22.90 14.35 -21.10
C ASN A 25 -24.40 14.70 -21.15
N SER A 26 -25.11 14.37 -22.25
CA SER A 26 -26.55 14.62 -22.35
C SER A 26 -27.39 13.76 -21.37
N TYR A 27 -26.85 12.63 -20.94
CA TYR A 27 -27.47 11.74 -19.95
C TYR A 27 -27.18 12.15 -18.51
N ARG A 28 -26.33 13.15 -18.30
CA ARG A 28 -25.99 13.59 -16.94
C ARG A 28 -27.24 14.21 -16.28
N PRO A 29 -27.69 13.67 -15.12
CA PRO A 29 -28.90 14.16 -14.46
C PRO A 29 -28.82 15.62 -14.02
N VAL A 30 -27.61 16.06 -13.68
CA VAL A 30 -27.34 17.44 -13.26
C VAL A 30 -26.21 18.02 -14.12
N PRO A 31 -26.46 19.08 -14.89
CA PRO A 31 -25.39 19.73 -15.66
C PRO A 31 -24.23 20.20 -14.79
N LEU A 32 -23.02 20.05 -15.28
CA LEU A 32 -21.79 20.44 -14.58
C LEU A 32 -21.25 21.74 -15.16
N GLU A 33 -21.10 22.74 -14.30
CA GLU A 33 -20.34 23.95 -14.57
C GLU A 33 -18.91 23.74 -14.09
N GLN A 34 -17.93 23.97 -14.94
CA GLN A 34 -16.51 23.76 -14.64
C GLN A 34 -15.77 25.09 -14.61
N GLN A 35 -14.91 25.24 -13.61
CA GLN A 35 -14.00 26.37 -13.49
C GLN A 35 -12.58 25.89 -13.25
N TYR A 36 -11.63 26.44 -14.00
CA TYR A 36 -10.22 26.10 -13.90
C TYR A 36 -9.43 27.34 -13.46
N ILE A 37 -8.69 27.23 -12.37
CA ILE A 37 -7.95 28.33 -11.79
C ILE A 37 -6.46 27.96 -11.75
N GLY A 38 -5.64 28.79 -12.43
CA GLY A 38 -4.18 28.66 -12.41
C GLY A 38 -3.54 29.68 -11.47
N ILE A 39 -2.63 29.22 -10.61
CA ILE A 39 -1.90 30.06 -9.66
C ILE A 39 -0.52 30.36 -10.21
N THR A 40 -0.15 31.65 -10.29
CA THR A 40 1.12 32.11 -10.83
C THR A 40 2.28 32.09 -9.84
N GLU A 41 2.00 32.06 -8.55
CA GLU A 41 3.03 32.00 -7.50
C GLU A 41 3.87 30.73 -7.58
N LYS A 42 5.17 30.88 -7.66
CA LYS A 42 6.13 29.76 -7.80
C LYS A 42 6.61 29.19 -6.49
N LYS A 43 6.62 29.97 -5.40
CA LYS A 43 7.05 29.52 -4.09
C LYS A 43 5.99 28.60 -3.46
N ALA A 44 6.36 27.38 -3.14
CA ALA A 44 5.44 26.34 -2.66
C ALA A 44 4.59 26.78 -1.45
N ILE A 45 5.18 27.41 -0.46
CA ILE A 45 4.48 27.86 0.76
C ILE A 45 3.44 28.94 0.45
N LYS A 46 3.82 29.92 -0.35
CA LYS A 46 2.91 31.01 -0.76
C LYS A 46 1.79 30.49 -1.66
N ARG A 47 2.12 29.60 -2.58
CA ARG A 47 1.14 28.94 -3.44
C ARG A 47 0.10 28.18 -2.62
N PHE A 48 0.52 27.46 -1.60
CA PHE A 48 -0.35 26.73 -0.70
C PHE A 48 -1.31 27.66 0.05
N GLN A 49 -0.82 28.80 0.54
CA GLN A 49 -1.67 29.82 1.18
C GLN A 49 -2.69 30.40 0.20
N ILE A 50 -2.28 30.71 -1.03
CA ILE A 50 -3.19 31.21 -2.06
C ILE A 50 -4.27 30.17 -2.38
N MET A 51 -3.92 28.89 -2.45
CA MET A 51 -4.89 27.81 -2.64
C MET A 51 -5.91 27.77 -1.51
N ASN A 52 -5.48 27.87 -0.26
CA ASN A 52 -6.38 27.90 0.89
C ASN A 52 -7.32 29.12 0.85
N ASP A 53 -6.80 30.28 0.47
CA ASP A 53 -7.61 31.50 0.34
C ASP A 53 -8.66 31.37 -0.77
N LEU A 54 -8.29 30.81 -1.92
CA LEU A 54 -9.22 30.53 -3.02
C LEU A 54 -10.29 29.52 -2.62
N VAL A 55 -9.90 28.44 -1.93
CA VAL A 55 -10.85 27.45 -1.43
C VAL A 55 -11.81 28.09 -0.44
N TYR A 56 -11.31 28.93 0.47
CA TYR A 56 -12.14 29.69 1.40
C TYR A 56 -13.16 30.55 0.66
N ASP A 57 -12.73 31.33 -0.34
CA ASP A 57 -13.63 32.21 -1.12
C ASP A 57 -14.72 31.38 -1.83
N LYS A 58 -14.35 30.26 -2.42
CA LYS A 58 -15.30 29.36 -3.09
C LYS A 58 -16.27 28.68 -2.12
N VAL A 59 -15.81 28.27 -0.97
CA VAL A 59 -16.63 27.71 0.10
C VAL A 59 -17.65 28.76 0.60
N MET A 60 -17.24 30.01 0.76
CA MET A 60 -18.11 31.09 1.22
C MET A 60 -19.22 31.43 0.23
N GLU A 61 -19.01 31.23 -1.06
CA GLU A 61 -20.07 31.36 -2.07
C GLU A 61 -21.25 30.40 -1.81
N HIS A 62 -20.99 29.28 -1.16
CA HIS A 62 -21.93 28.21 -0.91
C HIS A 62 -22.34 28.08 0.57
N ALA A 63 -21.75 28.86 1.46
CA ALA A 63 -21.98 28.77 2.89
C ALA A 63 -23.48 28.94 3.25
N GLY A 64 -24.02 27.95 3.96
CA GLY A 64 -25.44 27.92 4.35
C GLY A 64 -26.43 27.59 3.22
N LYS A 65 -25.93 27.38 2.00
CA LYS A 65 -26.77 27.09 0.84
C LYS A 65 -26.52 25.69 0.29
N ASN A 66 -25.26 25.32 0.08
CA ASN A 66 -24.86 24.09 -0.58
C ASN A 66 -23.69 23.43 0.13
N GLN A 67 -23.64 22.11 0.07
CA GLN A 67 -22.50 21.34 0.54
C GLN A 67 -21.34 21.41 -0.44
N VAL A 68 -20.12 21.41 0.10
CA VAL A 68 -18.88 21.45 -0.67
C VAL A 68 -18.00 20.26 -0.30
N LEU A 69 -17.53 19.54 -1.33
CA LEU A 69 -16.56 18.46 -1.21
C LEU A 69 -15.22 18.95 -1.76
N ILE A 70 -14.18 18.88 -0.95
CA ILE A 70 -12.83 19.35 -1.31
C ILE A 70 -11.91 18.13 -1.40
N PHE A 71 -11.30 17.92 -2.57
CA PHE A 71 -10.30 16.88 -2.76
C PHE A 71 -8.89 17.43 -2.54
N VAL A 72 -8.15 16.70 -1.72
CA VAL A 72 -6.72 16.92 -1.48
C VAL A 72 -5.95 15.62 -1.74
N HIS A 73 -4.62 15.64 -1.74
CA HIS A 73 -3.81 14.55 -2.27
C HIS A 73 -2.97 13.82 -1.23
N SER A 74 -3.22 14.06 0.05
CA SER A 74 -2.64 13.29 1.14
C SER A 74 -3.56 13.25 2.35
N ARG A 75 -3.38 12.22 3.16
CA ARG A 75 -4.15 12.06 4.41
C ARG A 75 -3.94 13.25 5.36
N LYS A 76 -2.69 13.71 5.47
CA LYS A 76 -2.33 14.85 6.33
C LYS A 76 -2.96 16.17 5.86
N GLU A 77 -3.06 16.36 4.55
CA GLU A 77 -3.68 17.56 3.98
C GLU A 77 -5.17 17.67 4.26
N THR A 78 -5.89 16.56 4.48
CA THR A 78 -7.32 16.59 4.80
C THR A 78 -7.55 17.42 6.05
N GLY A 79 -6.89 17.10 7.13
CA GLY A 79 -6.97 17.82 8.40
C GLY A 79 -6.43 19.25 8.31
N LYS A 80 -5.29 19.43 7.66
CA LYS A 80 -4.69 20.77 7.48
C LYS A 80 -5.63 21.72 6.73
N THR A 81 -6.19 21.27 5.63
CA THR A 81 -7.09 22.09 4.81
C THR A 81 -8.39 22.38 5.56
N ALA A 82 -8.99 21.38 6.19
CA ALA A 82 -10.23 21.57 6.97
C ALA A 82 -10.02 22.60 8.10
N ARG A 83 -8.92 22.48 8.83
CA ARG A 83 -8.60 23.44 9.91
C ARG A 83 -8.28 24.82 9.37
N ALA A 84 -7.57 24.93 8.26
CA ALA A 84 -7.24 26.23 7.65
C ALA A 84 -8.50 26.99 7.23
N ILE A 85 -9.47 26.31 6.65
CA ILE A 85 -10.75 26.92 6.26
C ILE A 85 -11.58 27.29 7.48
N ARG A 86 -11.67 26.38 8.47
CA ARG A 86 -12.35 26.65 9.73
C ARG A 86 -11.77 27.87 10.45
N ASP A 87 -10.46 27.93 10.57
CA ASP A 87 -9.77 29.02 11.28
C ASP A 87 -9.95 30.34 10.54
N ALA A 88 -9.94 30.34 9.20
CA ALA A 88 -10.27 31.50 8.39
C ALA A 88 -11.72 31.97 8.62
N CYS A 89 -12.65 31.04 8.73
CA CYS A 89 -14.05 31.34 9.08
C CYS A 89 -14.18 31.92 10.48
N LEU A 90 -13.44 31.43 11.44
CA LEU A 90 -13.44 31.94 12.83
C LEU A 90 -12.83 33.37 12.87
N GLU A 91 -11.71 33.59 12.19
CA GLU A 91 -11.04 34.89 12.13
C GLU A 91 -11.91 35.96 11.47
N LYS A 92 -12.62 35.58 10.41
CA LYS A 92 -13.50 36.48 9.65
C LYS A 92 -14.95 36.52 10.14
N ASP A 93 -15.24 35.82 11.24
CA ASP A 93 -16.57 35.72 11.87
C ASP A 93 -17.66 35.21 10.90
N THR A 94 -17.30 34.24 10.08
CA THR A 94 -18.21 33.65 9.08
C THR A 94 -18.62 32.21 9.42
N ILE A 95 -18.13 31.64 10.51
CA ILE A 95 -18.36 30.24 10.87
C ILE A 95 -19.83 29.92 11.12
N GLY A 96 -20.61 30.87 11.62
CA GLY A 96 -22.03 30.69 11.86
C GLY A 96 -22.89 30.47 10.63
N ALA A 97 -22.36 30.72 9.43
CA ALA A 97 -23.06 30.47 8.17
C ALA A 97 -23.24 28.99 7.84
N PHE A 98 -22.41 28.10 8.41
CA PHE A 98 -22.42 26.67 8.11
C PHE A 98 -23.35 25.88 9.00
N LEU A 99 -23.60 26.32 10.22
CA LEU A 99 -24.38 25.58 11.20
C LEU A 99 -25.26 26.55 12.00
N LYS A 100 -26.56 26.31 11.93
CA LYS A 100 -27.56 27.12 12.64
C LYS A 100 -27.58 26.75 14.12
N ASP A 101 -27.47 27.74 15.00
CA ASP A 101 -27.58 27.55 16.44
C ASP A 101 -28.95 26.95 16.81
N GLY A 102 -28.92 25.94 17.70
CA GLY A 102 -30.12 25.25 18.14
C GLY A 102 -30.78 24.34 17.12
N SER A 103 -30.11 24.10 15.97
CA SER A 103 -30.61 23.17 14.96
C SER A 103 -30.43 21.71 15.37
N ALA A 104 -31.23 20.83 14.80
CA ALA A 104 -31.09 19.38 14.97
C ALA A 104 -29.69 18.90 14.52
N SER A 105 -29.13 19.47 13.47
CA SER A 105 -27.79 19.15 12.98
C SER A 105 -26.72 19.48 14.01
N GLN A 106 -26.82 20.59 14.70
CA GLN A 106 -25.88 20.97 15.77
C GLN A 106 -25.85 19.95 16.89
N GLU A 107 -27.02 19.51 17.34
CA GLU A 107 -27.14 18.49 18.41
C GLU A 107 -26.59 17.12 17.97
N ILE A 108 -26.93 16.69 16.76
CA ILE A 108 -26.43 15.43 16.18
C ILE A 108 -24.90 15.46 16.08
N LEU A 109 -24.31 16.54 15.55
CA LEU A 109 -22.87 16.67 15.41
C LEU A 109 -22.15 16.71 16.76
N ARG A 110 -22.72 17.33 17.78
CA ARG A 110 -22.16 17.31 19.14
C ARG A 110 -22.15 15.91 19.73
N THR A 111 -23.26 15.18 19.60
CA THR A 111 -23.39 13.82 20.10
C THR A 111 -22.39 12.89 19.41
N GLU A 112 -22.27 12.98 18.07
CA GLU A 112 -21.34 12.14 17.32
C GLU A 112 -19.88 12.51 17.57
N ALA A 113 -19.57 13.78 17.84
CA ALA A 113 -18.22 14.21 18.20
C ALA A 113 -17.73 13.56 19.51
N GLU A 114 -18.62 13.29 20.45
CA GLU A 114 -18.28 12.60 21.71
C GLU A 114 -17.97 11.12 21.49
N GLN A 115 -18.60 10.49 20.51
CA GLN A 115 -18.49 9.06 20.24
C GLN A 115 -17.36 8.69 19.27
N THR A 116 -16.95 9.59 18.38
CA THR A 116 -15.90 9.31 17.39
C THR A 116 -14.53 9.14 18.05
N LYS A 117 -13.73 8.25 17.50
CA LYS A 117 -12.36 7.98 17.99
C LYS A 117 -11.32 8.90 17.34
N ASN A 118 -11.62 9.45 16.19
CA ASN A 118 -10.71 10.34 15.47
C ASN A 118 -10.73 11.73 16.12
N LEU A 119 -9.56 12.18 16.59
CA LEU A 119 -9.43 13.46 17.29
C LEU A 119 -9.69 14.66 16.37
N GLU A 120 -9.32 14.57 15.10
CA GLU A 120 -9.58 15.64 14.13
C GLU A 120 -11.08 15.80 13.87
N LEU A 121 -11.83 14.69 13.78
CA LEU A 121 -13.28 14.74 13.63
C LEU A 121 -13.96 15.35 14.86
N LYS A 122 -13.49 15.04 16.07
CA LYS A 122 -13.99 15.66 17.30
C LYS A 122 -13.88 17.18 17.28
N ASP A 123 -12.78 17.67 16.73
CA ASP A 123 -12.50 19.10 16.62
C ASP A 123 -13.32 19.78 15.49
N LEU A 124 -13.62 19.06 14.41
CA LEU A 124 -14.26 19.59 13.22
C LEU A 124 -15.79 19.48 13.21
N PHE A 125 -16.36 18.43 13.77
CA PHE A 125 -17.81 18.19 13.77
C PHE A 125 -18.63 19.36 14.34
N PRO A 126 -18.22 20.03 15.43
CA PRO A 126 -18.97 21.15 15.97
C PRO A 126 -19.17 22.32 15.02
N TYR A 127 -18.34 22.40 13.97
CA TYR A 127 -18.39 23.45 12.96
C TYR A 127 -19.04 23.00 11.64
N SER A 128 -19.55 21.78 11.57
CA SER A 128 -20.09 21.15 10.35
C SER A 128 -19.03 20.83 9.30
N PHE A 129 -17.79 20.62 9.73
CA PHE A 129 -16.65 20.17 8.92
C PHE A 129 -16.31 18.72 9.23
N ALA A 130 -15.81 18.01 8.23
CA ALA A 130 -15.27 16.66 8.40
C ALA A 130 -14.15 16.37 7.41
N ILE A 131 -13.44 15.29 7.70
CA ILE A 131 -12.41 14.74 6.83
C ILE A 131 -12.71 13.28 6.50
N HIS A 132 -12.17 12.80 5.38
CA HIS A 132 -12.31 11.41 4.96
C HIS A 132 -11.05 10.94 4.24
N HIS A 133 -10.45 9.86 4.72
CA HIS A 133 -9.32 9.21 4.07
C HIS A 133 -9.17 7.74 4.52
N ALA A 134 -8.44 6.96 3.75
CA ALA A 134 -8.27 5.53 4.00
C ALA A 134 -7.55 5.17 5.31
N GLY A 135 -6.83 6.12 5.92
CA GLY A 135 -6.16 5.92 7.21
C GLY A 135 -7.08 5.99 8.42
N MET A 136 -8.32 6.43 8.26
CA MET A 136 -9.33 6.43 9.31
C MET A 136 -9.92 5.04 9.50
N ASN A 137 -10.41 4.73 10.70
CA ASN A 137 -11.11 3.46 10.90
C ASN A 137 -12.43 3.44 10.12
N ARG A 138 -12.92 2.24 9.84
CA ARG A 138 -14.13 2.05 9.02
C ARG A 138 -15.37 2.70 9.63
N ALA A 139 -15.52 2.62 10.95
CA ALA A 139 -16.68 3.20 11.64
C ALA A 139 -16.73 4.72 11.49
N ASP A 140 -15.59 5.40 11.65
CA ASP A 140 -15.50 6.86 11.48
C ASP A 140 -15.74 7.26 10.02
N ARG A 141 -15.21 6.51 9.06
CA ARG A 141 -15.47 6.78 7.63
C ARG A 141 -16.95 6.66 7.29
N THR A 142 -17.60 5.60 7.72
CA THR A 142 -19.03 5.38 7.49
C THR A 142 -19.87 6.48 8.17
N LEU A 143 -19.51 6.86 9.38
CA LEU A 143 -20.18 7.95 10.08
C LEU A 143 -20.10 9.28 9.31
N VAL A 144 -18.93 9.63 8.82
CA VAL A 144 -18.74 10.85 8.01
C VAL A 144 -19.56 10.78 6.72
N GLU A 145 -19.57 9.65 6.04
CA GLU A 145 -20.35 9.43 4.83
C GLU A 145 -21.84 9.61 5.09
N ASP A 146 -22.37 9.04 6.15
CA ASP A 146 -23.78 9.14 6.53
C ASP A 146 -24.16 10.57 6.93
N LEU A 147 -23.35 11.23 7.75
CA LEU A 147 -23.61 12.61 8.16
C LEU A 147 -23.55 13.59 7.00
N PHE A 148 -22.68 13.37 6.03
CA PHE A 148 -22.61 14.18 4.83
C PHE A 148 -23.81 13.93 3.91
N ALA A 149 -24.20 12.68 3.70
CA ALA A 149 -25.37 12.32 2.90
C ALA A 149 -26.66 12.89 3.49
N GLU A 150 -26.78 12.93 4.81
CA GLU A 150 -27.92 13.50 5.54
C GLU A 150 -27.86 15.05 5.67
N ARG A 151 -26.83 15.66 5.10
CA ARG A 151 -26.62 17.11 5.06
C ARG A 151 -26.34 17.79 6.41
N HIS A 152 -25.87 17.03 7.40
CA HIS A 152 -25.40 17.59 8.67
C HIS A 152 -24.01 18.19 8.55
N ILE A 153 -23.15 17.60 7.71
CA ILE A 153 -21.82 18.15 7.39
C ILE A 153 -21.92 18.96 6.10
N GLN A 154 -21.47 20.20 6.15
CA GLN A 154 -21.49 21.12 5.03
C GLN A 154 -20.19 21.09 4.22
N ILE A 155 -19.06 20.91 4.88
CA ILE A 155 -17.73 20.88 4.26
C ILE A 155 -17.05 19.57 4.57
N LEU A 156 -16.71 18.84 3.52
CA LEU A 156 -15.97 17.58 3.61
C LEU A 156 -14.68 17.68 2.82
N VAL A 157 -13.56 17.45 3.49
CA VAL A 157 -12.23 17.40 2.86
C VAL A 157 -11.79 15.94 2.78
N SER A 158 -11.52 15.46 1.58
CA SER A 158 -11.25 14.05 1.32
C SER A 158 -10.08 13.83 0.37
N THR A 159 -9.47 12.66 0.46
CA THR A 159 -8.56 12.15 -0.56
C THR A 159 -9.33 11.48 -1.70
N ALA A 160 -8.63 11.11 -2.77
CA ALA A 160 -9.20 10.52 -3.97
C ALA A 160 -10.02 9.24 -3.74
N THR A 161 -9.80 8.53 -2.64
CA THR A 161 -10.52 7.29 -2.30
C THR A 161 -12.03 7.45 -2.29
N LEU A 162 -12.53 8.61 -1.88
CA LEU A 162 -13.97 8.90 -1.88
C LEU A 162 -14.53 8.96 -3.31
N ALA A 163 -13.75 9.47 -4.27
CA ALA A 163 -14.21 9.57 -5.66
C ALA A 163 -14.45 8.22 -6.32
N TRP A 164 -13.63 7.22 -5.98
CA TRP A 164 -13.67 5.88 -6.57
C TRP A 164 -14.53 4.89 -5.80
N GLY A 165 -14.56 4.98 -4.49
CA GLY A 165 -15.12 3.94 -3.62
C GLY A 165 -16.53 4.20 -3.09
N VAL A 166 -17.01 5.43 -3.10
CA VAL A 166 -18.29 5.82 -2.47
C VAL A 166 -19.10 6.70 -3.39
N ASN A 167 -20.40 6.44 -3.48
CA ASN A 167 -21.32 7.30 -4.22
C ASN A 167 -21.86 8.41 -3.30
N LEU A 168 -21.09 9.46 -3.14
CA LEU A 168 -21.41 10.57 -2.25
C LEU A 168 -21.27 11.90 -2.99
N PRO A 169 -22.33 12.37 -3.69
CA PRO A 169 -22.28 13.61 -4.43
C PRO A 169 -22.44 14.85 -3.52
N ALA A 170 -21.89 15.95 -3.97
CA ALA A 170 -22.05 17.27 -3.37
C ALA A 170 -22.48 18.28 -4.45
N HIS A 171 -23.08 19.39 -4.06
CA HIS A 171 -23.39 20.45 -5.03
C HIS A 171 -22.11 20.94 -5.72
N THR A 172 -21.09 21.23 -4.94
CA THR A 172 -19.81 21.79 -5.41
C THR A 172 -18.66 20.87 -5.03
N VAL A 173 -17.78 20.64 -5.98
CA VAL A 173 -16.53 19.88 -5.80
C VAL A 173 -15.36 20.81 -6.12
N ILE A 174 -14.39 20.86 -5.21
CA ILE A 174 -13.16 21.63 -5.40
C ILE A 174 -11.99 20.65 -5.37
N ILE A 175 -11.18 20.66 -6.42
CA ILE A 175 -9.91 19.92 -6.45
C ILE A 175 -8.82 20.92 -6.08
N LYS A 176 -8.28 20.80 -4.88
CA LYS A 176 -7.25 21.70 -4.34
C LYS A 176 -5.88 21.19 -4.74
N GLY A 177 -5.34 21.74 -5.80
CA GLY A 177 -4.06 21.35 -6.36
C GLY A 177 -4.14 20.06 -7.18
N THR A 178 -3.13 19.84 -8.00
CA THR A 178 -3.06 18.72 -8.95
C THR A 178 -1.78 17.92 -8.82
N GLN A 179 -0.87 18.30 -7.93
CA GLN A 179 0.38 17.59 -7.69
C GLN A 179 0.19 16.49 -6.65
N VAL A 180 0.55 15.28 -7.05
CA VAL A 180 0.48 14.07 -6.20
C VAL A 180 1.88 13.48 -6.10
N TYR A 181 2.32 13.18 -4.89
CA TYR A 181 3.59 12.48 -4.71
C TYR A 181 3.42 11.00 -5.09
N ASN A 182 4.24 10.54 -6.02
CA ASN A 182 4.25 9.14 -6.47
C ASN A 182 5.54 8.45 -6.04
N PRO A 183 5.51 7.63 -4.96
CA PRO A 183 6.70 6.94 -4.46
C PRO A 183 7.28 5.93 -5.45
N GLU A 184 6.44 5.32 -6.28
CA GLU A 184 6.88 4.39 -7.32
C GLU A 184 7.80 5.08 -8.35
N LYS A 185 7.49 6.33 -8.68
CA LYS A 185 8.33 7.16 -9.57
C LYS A 185 9.35 8.02 -8.81
N GLY A 186 9.27 8.07 -7.49
CA GLY A 186 10.15 8.87 -6.64
C GLY A 186 10.04 10.37 -6.83
N ARG A 187 8.92 10.86 -7.38
CA ARG A 187 8.73 12.28 -7.71
C ARG A 187 7.28 12.73 -7.60
N TRP A 188 7.10 14.05 -7.60
CA TRP A 188 5.78 14.65 -7.74
C TRP A 188 5.31 14.52 -9.19
N THR A 189 4.08 14.08 -9.36
CA THR A 189 3.43 13.93 -10.66
C THR A 189 2.12 14.71 -10.68
N GLU A 190 1.65 15.05 -11.88
CA GLU A 190 0.36 15.67 -12.05
C GLU A 190 -0.76 14.64 -11.99
N LEU A 191 -1.90 15.05 -11.46
CA LEU A 191 -3.11 14.27 -11.38
C LEU A 191 -3.57 13.87 -12.79
N GLY A 192 -3.90 12.60 -13.00
CA GLY A 192 -4.37 12.12 -14.29
C GLY A 192 -5.77 12.63 -14.67
N ALA A 193 -6.04 12.70 -15.97
CA ALA A 193 -7.34 13.16 -16.48
C ALA A 193 -8.52 12.33 -15.93
N LEU A 194 -8.36 11.01 -15.82
CA LEU A 194 -9.40 10.13 -15.29
C LEU A 194 -9.71 10.44 -13.81
N ASP A 195 -8.70 10.72 -13.02
CA ASP A 195 -8.87 11.09 -11.61
C ASP A 195 -9.65 12.40 -11.49
N VAL A 196 -9.28 13.39 -12.30
CA VAL A 196 -9.98 14.69 -12.35
C VAL A 196 -11.44 14.49 -12.74
N MET A 197 -11.71 13.69 -13.75
CA MET A 197 -13.08 13.41 -14.21
C MET A 197 -13.90 12.69 -13.13
N GLN A 198 -13.32 11.73 -12.42
CA GLN A 198 -14.00 11.04 -11.32
C GLN A 198 -14.31 11.98 -10.16
N MET A 199 -13.39 12.85 -9.81
CA MET A 199 -13.59 13.84 -8.74
C MET A 199 -14.66 14.85 -9.12
N LEU A 200 -14.56 15.45 -10.31
CA LEU A 200 -15.57 16.41 -10.80
C LEU A 200 -16.94 15.76 -11.03
N GLY A 201 -16.94 14.46 -11.33
CA GLY A 201 -18.17 13.67 -11.47
C GLY A 201 -19.01 13.58 -10.19
N ARG A 202 -18.46 13.92 -9.04
CA ARG A 202 -19.19 14.00 -7.76
C ARG A 202 -19.95 15.32 -7.58
N ALA A 203 -19.80 16.27 -8.47
CA ALA A 203 -20.53 17.55 -8.41
C ALA A 203 -21.94 17.41 -8.95
N GLY A 204 -22.91 17.98 -8.22
CA GLY A 204 -24.33 17.92 -8.56
C GLY A 204 -25.05 16.72 -7.95
N ARG A 205 -26.07 17.02 -7.16
CA ARG A 205 -26.91 16.00 -6.49
C ARG A 205 -28.23 15.86 -7.27
N PRO A 206 -28.51 14.67 -7.87
CA PRO A 206 -29.68 14.52 -8.78
C PRO A 206 -31.03 14.90 -8.17
N GLN A 207 -31.17 14.71 -6.85
CA GLN A 207 -32.44 14.95 -6.15
C GLN A 207 -32.62 16.40 -5.67
N TYR A 208 -31.56 17.18 -5.63
CA TYR A 208 -31.56 18.50 -4.97
C TYR A 208 -31.08 19.63 -5.86
N ASP A 209 -30.24 19.36 -6.83
CA ASP A 209 -29.54 20.38 -7.61
C ASP A 209 -30.02 20.42 -9.05
N THR A 210 -30.17 21.63 -9.59
CA THR A 210 -30.39 21.86 -11.02
C THR A 210 -29.09 22.00 -11.78
N ARG A 211 -27.98 22.28 -11.08
CA ARG A 211 -26.63 22.45 -11.61
C ARG A 211 -25.59 22.10 -10.54
N GLY A 212 -24.55 21.40 -10.95
CA GLY A 212 -23.37 21.14 -10.12
C GLY A 212 -22.22 22.05 -10.52
N GLN A 213 -21.32 22.33 -9.59
CA GLN A 213 -20.12 23.13 -9.83
C GLN A 213 -18.85 22.35 -9.52
N GLY A 214 -17.94 22.28 -10.50
CA GLY A 214 -16.61 21.70 -10.33
C GLY A 214 -15.54 22.75 -10.49
N ILE A 215 -14.61 22.83 -9.54
CA ILE A 215 -13.52 23.81 -9.53
C ILE A 215 -12.20 23.08 -9.42
N LEU A 216 -11.32 23.29 -10.40
CA LEU A 216 -9.96 22.77 -10.40
C LEU A 216 -8.98 23.90 -10.14
N ILE A 217 -8.18 23.78 -9.09
CA ILE A 217 -7.12 24.74 -8.74
C ILE A 217 -5.77 24.07 -9.00
N THR A 218 -4.97 24.65 -9.88
CA THR A 218 -3.66 24.12 -10.26
C THR A 218 -2.63 25.24 -10.39
N SER A 219 -1.37 24.93 -10.68
CA SER A 219 -0.39 25.93 -11.05
C SER A 219 -0.68 26.46 -12.46
N HIS A 220 -0.36 27.72 -12.70
CA HIS A 220 -0.58 28.34 -14.01
C HIS A 220 0.13 27.58 -15.15
N SER A 221 1.30 27.04 -14.88
CA SER A 221 2.06 26.23 -15.85
C SER A 221 1.32 24.97 -16.29
N GLU A 222 0.46 24.40 -15.46
CA GLU A 222 -0.30 23.17 -15.73
C GLU A 222 -1.73 23.43 -16.23
N LEU A 223 -2.19 24.67 -16.15
CA LEU A 223 -3.57 25.03 -16.50
C LEU A 223 -3.92 24.63 -17.93
N GLN A 224 -3.05 24.93 -18.89
CA GLN A 224 -3.26 24.59 -20.30
C GLN A 224 -3.34 23.09 -20.53
N TYR A 225 -2.53 22.32 -19.81
CA TYR A 225 -2.55 20.87 -19.86
C TYR A 225 -3.93 20.31 -19.45
N TYR A 226 -4.49 20.78 -18.34
CA TYR A 226 -5.80 20.31 -17.87
C TYR A 226 -6.95 20.75 -18.79
N LEU A 227 -6.89 21.95 -19.30
CA LEU A 227 -7.87 22.43 -20.29
C LEU A 227 -7.83 21.56 -21.56
N SER A 228 -6.64 21.20 -22.03
CA SER A 228 -6.47 20.32 -23.19
C SER A 228 -6.97 18.91 -22.93
N LEU A 229 -6.65 18.34 -21.78
CA LEU A 229 -7.08 16.99 -21.39
C LEU A 229 -8.60 16.86 -21.28
N MET A 230 -9.26 17.88 -20.75
CA MET A 230 -10.72 17.85 -20.58
C MET A 230 -11.46 17.99 -21.92
N ASN A 231 -10.85 18.63 -22.90
CA ASN A 231 -11.43 18.81 -24.24
C ASN A 231 -11.09 17.65 -25.18
N GLN A 232 -9.91 17.06 -25.05
CA GLN A 232 -9.44 15.95 -25.88
C GLN A 232 -9.18 14.73 -24.98
N GLN A 233 -10.11 13.82 -24.95
CA GLN A 233 -9.96 12.58 -24.22
C GLN A 233 -9.01 11.65 -24.99
N LEU A 234 -7.79 11.50 -24.48
CA LEU A 234 -6.80 10.59 -25.05
C LEU A 234 -7.16 9.13 -24.70
N PRO A 235 -6.99 8.19 -25.65
CA PRO A 235 -7.17 6.78 -25.35
C PRO A 235 -6.26 6.32 -24.20
N ILE A 236 -6.75 5.37 -23.42
CA ILE A 236 -5.94 4.70 -22.40
C ILE A 236 -5.01 3.72 -23.10
N GLU A 237 -3.70 3.90 -22.90
CA GLU A 237 -2.69 2.99 -23.45
C GLU A 237 -2.29 1.90 -22.46
N SER A 238 -1.87 0.75 -22.99
CA SER A 238 -1.40 -0.38 -22.17
C SER A 238 0.00 -0.12 -21.63
N GLN A 239 0.21 -0.44 -20.35
CA GLN A 239 1.50 -0.42 -19.67
C GLN A 239 2.16 -1.82 -19.62
N MET A 240 1.55 -2.81 -20.26
CA MET A 240 1.91 -4.22 -20.07
C MET A 240 3.32 -4.58 -20.57
N ILE A 241 3.81 -3.94 -21.64
CA ILE A 241 5.14 -4.27 -22.20
C ILE A 241 6.24 -4.12 -21.13
N SER A 242 6.19 -3.07 -20.33
CA SER A 242 7.16 -2.83 -19.25
C SER A 242 7.07 -3.85 -18.12
N LYS A 243 5.96 -4.55 -17.99
CA LYS A 243 5.69 -5.56 -16.95
C LYS A 243 5.58 -6.98 -17.52
N LEU A 244 5.83 -7.14 -18.82
CA LEU A 244 5.58 -8.40 -19.50
C LEU A 244 6.41 -9.56 -18.95
N VAL A 245 7.66 -9.32 -18.59
CA VAL A 245 8.56 -10.36 -18.09
C VAL A 245 7.98 -11.00 -16.82
N ASP A 246 7.58 -10.20 -15.86
CA ASP A 246 7.06 -10.69 -14.59
C ASP A 246 5.66 -11.31 -14.74
N ASN A 247 4.82 -10.74 -15.60
CA ASN A 247 3.50 -11.30 -15.91
C ASN A 247 3.60 -12.64 -16.63
N LEU A 248 4.53 -12.77 -17.56
CA LEU A 248 4.80 -14.04 -18.25
C LEU A 248 5.26 -15.11 -17.24
N ASN A 249 6.16 -14.77 -16.34
CA ASN A 249 6.59 -15.70 -15.30
C ASN A 249 5.40 -16.20 -14.47
N ALA A 250 4.50 -15.33 -14.05
CA ALA A 250 3.32 -15.70 -13.30
C ALA A 250 2.43 -16.69 -14.08
N GLU A 251 2.22 -16.47 -15.36
CA GLU A 251 1.44 -17.38 -16.22
C GLU A 251 2.11 -18.74 -16.41
N ILE A 252 3.43 -18.75 -16.53
CA ILE A 252 4.22 -19.99 -16.61
C ILE A 252 4.11 -20.79 -15.30
N VAL A 253 4.23 -20.12 -14.17
CA VAL A 253 4.11 -20.75 -12.83
C VAL A 253 2.71 -21.33 -12.61
N LEU A 254 1.66 -20.62 -13.06
CA LEU A 254 0.28 -21.11 -13.00
C LEU A 254 0.02 -22.31 -13.92
N GLY A 255 0.89 -22.56 -14.91
CA GLY A 255 0.71 -23.61 -15.91
C GLY A 255 -0.21 -23.23 -17.07
N THR A 256 -0.72 -22.02 -17.12
CA THR A 256 -1.56 -21.49 -18.21
C THR A 256 -0.80 -21.45 -19.52
N VAL A 257 0.49 -21.13 -19.45
CA VAL A 257 1.41 -20.97 -20.57
C VAL A 257 2.57 -21.95 -20.39
N GLN A 258 2.76 -22.87 -21.35
CA GLN A 258 3.80 -23.89 -21.29
C GLN A 258 4.87 -23.74 -22.36
N ASN A 259 4.59 -22.97 -23.40
CA ASN A 259 5.50 -22.73 -24.52
C ASN A 259 5.27 -21.37 -25.15
N ILE A 260 6.18 -20.98 -26.06
CA ILE A 260 6.16 -19.67 -26.71
C ILE A 260 4.88 -19.41 -27.52
N ARG A 261 4.31 -20.45 -28.13
CA ARG A 261 3.09 -20.32 -28.93
C ARG A 261 1.87 -20.07 -28.06
N GLU A 262 1.74 -20.81 -26.97
CA GLU A 262 0.67 -20.57 -25.97
C GLU A 262 0.80 -19.17 -25.35
N ALA A 263 2.02 -18.70 -25.11
CA ALA A 263 2.25 -17.35 -24.59
C ALA A 263 1.85 -16.27 -25.59
N ALA A 264 2.15 -16.46 -26.88
CA ALA A 264 1.74 -15.55 -27.95
C ALA A 264 0.21 -15.50 -28.08
N GLU A 265 -0.45 -16.64 -27.93
CA GLU A 265 -1.91 -16.72 -27.90
C GLU A 265 -2.49 -16.01 -26.66
N TRP A 266 -1.90 -16.22 -25.48
CA TRP A 266 -2.26 -15.50 -24.26
C TRP A 266 -2.21 -13.98 -24.44
N LEU A 267 -1.16 -13.45 -25.12
CA LEU A 267 -1.08 -12.02 -25.43
C LEU A 267 -2.26 -11.51 -26.24
N SER A 268 -2.84 -12.34 -27.11
CA SER A 268 -3.98 -11.95 -27.94
C SER A 268 -5.27 -11.66 -27.16
N TYR A 269 -5.34 -12.09 -25.91
CA TYR A 269 -6.47 -11.82 -25.01
C TYR A 269 -6.25 -10.60 -24.11
N THR A 270 -5.14 -9.88 -24.28
CA THR A 270 -4.79 -8.73 -23.45
C THR A 270 -5.27 -7.42 -24.07
N TYR A 271 -5.44 -6.41 -23.23
CA TYR A 271 -5.72 -5.05 -23.67
C TYR A 271 -4.56 -4.47 -24.52
N LEU A 272 -3.32 -4.88 -24.20
CA LEU A 272 -2.15 -4.56 -25.03
C LEU A 272 -2.38 -4.91 -26.49
N TYR A 273 -2.86 -6.12 -26.76
CA TYR A 273 -3.09 -6.58 -28.12
C TYR A 273 -4.14 -5.74 -28.85
N VAL A 274 -5.24 -5.41 -28.19
CA VAL A 274 -6.29 -4.53 -28.76
C VAL A 274 -5.70 -3.18 -29.18
N ARG A 275 -4.89 -2.60 -28.32
CA ARG A 275 -4.26 -1.31 -28.61
C ARG A 275 -3.16 -1.41 -29.67
N MET A 276 -2.37 -2.46 -29.68
CA MET A 276 -1.35 -2.72 -30.71
C MET A 276 -1.96 -2.82 -32.11
N ILE A 277 -3.10 -3.48 -32.23
CA ILE A 277 -3.80 -3.59 -33.52
C ILE A 277 -4.32 -2.23 -33.97
N LYS A 278 -4.85 -1.41 -33.07
CA LYS A 278 -5.40 -0.08 -33.42
C LYS A 278 -4.33 0.98 -33.67
N GLU A 279 -3.34 1.04 -32.82
CA GLU A 279 -2.27 2.04 -32.87
C GLU A 279 -0.89 1.39 -32.79
N PRO A 280 -0.50 0.62 -33.84
CA PRO A 280 0.74 -0.17 -33.81
C PRO A 280 2.00 0.68 -33.58
N GLN A 281 2.04 1.90 -34.11
CA GLN A 281 3.20 2.79 -33.99
C GLN A 281 3.54 3.14 -32.55
N LEU A 282 2.54 3.29 -31.67
CA LEU A 282 2.75 3.57 -30.24
C LEU A 282 3.42 2.41 -29.50
N TYR A 283 3.37 1.22 -30.08
CA TYR A 283 3.96 -0.01 -29.50
C TYR A 283 5.16 -0.53 -30.30
N GLY A 284 5.79 0.35 -31.08
CA GLY A 284 6.99 0.04 -31.82
C GLY A 284 6.79 -0.83 -33.08
N VAL A 285 5.58 -0.86 -33.61
CA VAL A 285 5.23 -1.61 -34.84
C VAL A 285 4.89 -0.62 -35.94
N SER A 286 5.51 -0.80 -37.12
CA SER A 286 5.15 0.00 -38.29
C SER A 286 3.80 -0.42 -38.88
N ASN A 287 3.08 0.53 -39.51
CA ASN A 287 1.84 0.22 -40.20
C ASN A 287 2.06 -0.79 -41.36
N GLU A 288 3.22 -0.79 -41.98
CA GLU A 288 3.61 -1.74 -42.99
C GLU A 288 3.70 -3.18 -42.47
N SER A 289 4.23 -3.34 -41.24
CA SER A 289 4.27 -4.63 -40.56
C SER A 289 2.87 -5.20 -40.30
N LEU A 290 1.91 -4.34 -40.01
CA LEU A 290 0.50 -4.75 -39.79
C LEU A 290 -0.14 -5.25 -41.09
N LEU A 291 0.24 -4.70 -42.25
CA LEU A 291 -0.27 -5.14 -43.55
C LEU A 291 0.23 -6.55 -43.91
N VAL A 292 1.46 -6.88 -43.54
CA VAL A 292 2.07 -8.20 -43.78
C VAL A 292 1.62 -9.22 -42.76
N ASP A 293 1.52 -8.82 -41.51
CA ASP A 293 1.14 -9.66 -40.36
C ASP A 293 -0.09 -9.08 -39.68
N LYS A 294 -1.26 -9.35 -40.22
CA LYS A 294 -2.55 -8.78 -39.80
C LYS A 294 -2.86 -8.95 -38.34
N TYR A 295 -2.45 -10.07 -37.73
CA TYR A 295 -2.71 -10.40 -36.34
C TYR A 295 -1.51 -10.19 -35.44
N LEU A 296 -0.45 -9.59 -35.93
CA LEU A 296 0.81 -9.32 -35.23
C LEU A 296 1.39 -10.56 -34.53
N LEU A 297 1.27 -11.73 -35.16
CA LEU A 297 1.77 -12.98 -34.60
C LEU A 297 3.30 -12.92 -34.39
N GLN A 298 4.05 -12.44 -35.37
CA GLN A 298 5.51 -12.35 -35.27
C GLN A 298 5.91 -11.36 -34.17
N ARG A 299 5.24 -10.22 -34.06
CA ARG A 299 5.50 -9.25 -32.97
C ARG A 299 5.21 -9.84 -31.61
N ARG A 300 4.12 -10.57 -31.46
CA ARG A 300 3.79 -11.28 -30.21
C ARG A 300 4.85 -12.31 -29.85
N LEU A 301 5.28 -13.11 -30.82
CA LEU A 301 6.36 -14.10 -30.63
C LEU A 301 7.67 -13.43 -30.22
N ASP A 302 8.03 -12.31 -30.85
CA ASP A 302 9.25 -11.57 -30.52
C ASP A 302 9.20 -10.99 -29.10
N LEU A 303 8.07 -10.43 -28.67
CA LEU A 303 7.88 -9.94 -27.32
C LEU A 303 8.01 -11.06 -26.28
N ILE A 304 7.38 -12.20 -26.52
CA ILE A 304 7.46 -13.36 -25.64
C ILE A 304 8.88 -13.94 -25.60
N HIS A 305 9.52 -14.06 -26.75
CA HIS A 305 10.90 -14.57 -26.84
C HIS A 305 11.87 -13.70 -26.02
N SER A 306 11.79 -12.39 -26.18
CA SER A 306 12.61 -11.43 -25.44
C SER A 306 12.37 -11.55 -23.93
N ALA A 307 11.12 -11.62 -23.50
CA ALA A 307 10.76 -11.80 -22.10
C ALA A 307 11.25 -13.15 -21.54
N ALA A 308 11.08 -14.23 -22.30
CA ALA A 308 11.52 -15.57 -21.90
C ALA A 308 13.04 -15.67 -21.75
N ILE A 309 13.80 -15.00 -22.63
CA ILE A 309 15.27 -14.92 -22.50
C ILE A 309 15.65 -14.24 -21.19
N GLN A 310 15.01 -13.14 -20.83
CA GLN A 310 15.28 -12.44 -19.57
C GLN A 310 14.96 -13.31 -18.35
N LEU A 311 13.86 -14.04 -18.39
CA LEU A 311 13.49 -14.98 -17.32
C LEU A 311 14.47 -16.15 -17.20
N ASP A 312 14.94 -16.68 -18.33
CA ASP A 312 15.93 -17.76 -18.36
C ASP A 312 17.28 -17.29 -17.78
N LYS A 313 17.75 -16.10 -18.17
CA LYS A 313 18.97 -15.50 -17.62
C LYS A 313 18.90 -15.26 -16.11
N SER A 314 17.72 -14.93 -15.62
CA SER A 314 17.47 -14.70 -14.18
C SER A 314 17.18 -16.00 -13.42
N HIS A 315 17.19 -17.14 -14.10
CA HIS A 315 16.91 -18.47 -13.53
C HIS A 315 15.49 -18.64 -12.95
N LEU A 316 14.54 -17.82 -13.42
CA LEU A 316 13.13 -17.96 -13.01
C LEU A 316 12.41 -19.02 -13.80
N ILE A 317 12.84 -19.25 -15.04
CA ILE A 317 12.39 -20.35 -15.90
C ILE A 317 13.58 -21.01 -16.58
N ARG A 318 13.35 -22.17 -17.18
CA ARG A 318 14.21 -22.77 -18.17
C ARG A 318 13.51 -22.67 -19.52
N TYR A 319 14.13 -22.01 -20.47
CA TYR A 319 13.60 -21.80 -21.80
C TYR A 319 14.41 -22.57 -22.84
N ASP A 320 13.79 -23.58 -23.46
CA ASP A 320 14.38 -24.33 -24.55
C ASP A 320 14.06 -23.59 -25.87
N ARG A 321 15.07 -22.94 -26.44
CA ARG A 321 14.93 -22.17 -27.69
C ARG A 321 14.60 -23.02 -28.91
N LYS A 322 14.95 -24.31 -28.91
CA LYS A 322 14.67 -25.21 -30.01
C LYS A 322 13.22 -25.66 -30.08
N THR A 323 12.67 -26.04 -28.92
CA THR A 323 11.30 -26.52 -28.81
C THR A 323 10.31 -25.39 -28.48
N GLY A 324 10.79 -24.29 -27.92
CA GLY A 324 9.97 -23.21 -27.42
C GLY A 324 9.31 -23.47 -26.06
N ASN A 325 9.68 -24.56 -25.39
CA ASN A 325 9.06 -24.97 -24.13
C ASN A 325 9.64 -24.23 -22.93
N PHE A 326 8.76 -24.00 -21.94
CA PHE A 326 9.10 -23.39 -20.65
C PHE A 326 9.02 -24.43 -19.53
N GLN A 327 9.94 -24.32 -18.58
CA GLN A 327 9.90 -25.08 -17.32
C GLN A 327 10.00 -24.11 -16.15
N VAL A 328 9.19 -24.31 -15.14
CA VAL A 328 9.19 -23.52 -13.90
C VAL A 328 10.41 -23.90 -13.04
N THR A 329 11.03 -22.91 -12.42
CA THR A 329 12.04 -23.11 -11.38
C THR A 329 11.48 -22.70 -10.01
N GLU A 330 12.17 -23.08 -8.93
CA GLU A 330 11.80 -22.61 -7.59
C GLU A 330 11.89 -21.08 -7.46
N HIS A 331 12.88 -20.45 -8.09
CA HIS A 331 13.00 -18.99 -8.10
C HIS A 331 11.81 -18.32 -8.81
N GLY A 332 11.36 -18.89 -9.91
CA GLY A 332 10.16 -18.41 -10.60
C GLY A 332 8.89 -18.53 -9.76
N ARG A 333 8.74 -19.64 -9.04
CA ARG A 333 7.63 -19.85 -8.11
C ARG A 333 7.66 -18.83 -6.98
N ILE A 334 8.81 -18.59 -6.38
CA ILE A 334 8.97 -17.58 -5.31
C ILE A 334 8.66 -16.18 -5.81
N ALA A 335 9.17 -15.80 -6.96
CA ALA A 335 8.90 -14.50 -7.58
C ALA A 335 7.40 -14.28 -7.81
N SER A 336 6.72 -15.28 -8.33
CA SER A 336 5.27 -15.21 -8.58
C SER A 336 4.47 -15.18 -7.27
N HIS A 337 4.79 -16.05 -6.34
CA HIS A 337 4.07 -16.18 -5.07
C HIS A 337 4.14 -14.90 -4.23
N TYR A 338 5.31 -14.28 -4.14
CA TYR A 338 5.53 -13.07 -3.35
C TYR A 338 5.43 -11.78 -4.17
N TYR A 339 5.07 -11.86 -5.43
CA TYR A 339 4.95 -10.70 -6.32
C TYR A 339 6.23 -9.86 -6.35
N CYS A 340 7.35 -10.51 -6.57
CA CYS A 340 8.66 -9.88 -6.71
C CYS A 340 9.07 -9.80 -8.18
N THR A 341 9.78 -8.75 -8.55
CA THR A 341 10.32 -8.64 -9.90
C THR A 341 11.41 -9.69 -10.16
N HIS A 342 11.57 -10.09 -11.42
CA HIS A 342 12.64 -11.00 -11.81
C HIS A 342 14.03 -10.42 -11.50
N GLU A 343 14.21 -9.10 -11.65
CA GLU A 343 15.45 -8.39 -11.34
C GLU A 343 15.82 -8.52 -9.87
N THR A 344 14.85 -8.37 -8.98
CA THR A 344 15.04 -8.50 -7.53
C THR A 344 15.43 -9.93 -7.16
N ILE A 345 14.73 -10.92 -7.68
CA ILE A 345 15.06 -12.34 -7.40
C ILE A 345 16.45 -12.70 -7.95
N ALA A 346 16.80 -12.23 -9.14
CA ALA A 346 18.14 -12.44 -9.71
C ALA A 346 19.23 -11.81 -8.83
N MET A 347 19.01 -10.61 -8.32
CA MET A 347 19.94 -9.92 -7.42
C MET A 347 20.08 -10.68 -6.09
N TYR A 348 19.00 -11.13 -5.51
CA TYR A 348 19.04 -11.93 -4.28
C TYR A 348 19.81 -13.23 -4.51
N ASN A 349 19.56 -13.92 -5.61
CA ASN A 349 20.29 -15.15 -5.96
C ASN A 349 21.80 -14.94 -6.06
N GLN A 350 22.21 -13.79 -6.57
CA GLN A 350 23.63 -13.44 -6.72
C GLN A 350 24.30 -13.05 -5.39
N LEU A 351 23.60 -12.31 -4.51
CA LEU A 351 24.16 -11.72 -3.30
C LEU A 351 24.01 -12.58 -2.05
N LEU A 352 23.05 -13.51 -2.00
CA LEU A 352 22.84 -14.36 -0.84
C LEU A 352 23.99 -15.34 -0.64
N LYS A 353 24.53 -15.37 0.57
CA LYS A 353 25.63 -16.23 1.00
C LYS A 353 25.35 -16.75 2.41
N PRO A 354 25.84 -17.93 2.81
CA PRO A 354 25.53 -18.51 4.12
C PRO A 354 26.05 -17.72 5.32
N THR A 355 27.05 -16.85 5.11
CA THR A 355 27.73 -16.08 6.16
C THR A 355 27.19 -14.66 6.36
N LEU A 356 26.08 -14.29 5.74
CA LEU A 356 25.54 -12.94 5.84
C LEU A 356 25.05 -12.62 7.26
N SER A 357 25.32 -11.37 7.67
CA SER A 357 24.83 -10.79 8.92
C SER A 357 23.48 -10.07 8.69
N GLU A 358 22.84 -9.63 9.78
CA GLU A 358 21.66 -8.77 9.68
C GLU A 358 21.94 -7.46 8.91
N ILE A 359 23.12 -6.87 9.11
CA ILE A 359 23.56 -5.68 8.37
C ILE A 359 23.53 -5.94 6.87
N ASP A 360 24.05 -7.09 6.44
CA ASP A 360 24.05 -7.48 5.03
C ASP A 360 22.64 -7.73 4.50
N LEU A 361 21.76 -8.34 5.29
CA LEU A 361 20.39 -8.62 4.89
C LEU A 361 19.57 -7.34 4.69
N PHE A 362 19.70 -6.36 5.57
CA PHE A 362 19.07 -5.05 5.38
C PHE A 362 19.60 -4.33 4.15
N ARG A 363 20.91 -4.45 3.89
CA ARG A 363 21.52 -3.90 2.68
C ARG A 363 20.95 -4.55 1.40
N ILE A 364 20.90 -5.87 1.36
CA ILE A 364 20.37 -6.63 0.22
C ILE A 364 18.91 -6.28 -0.03
N PHE A 365 18.10 -6.25 1.02
CA PHE A 365 16.71 -5.81 0.94
C PHE A 365 16.61 -4.42 0.28
N SER A 366 17.46 -3.50 0.71
CA SER A 366 17.46 -2.10 0.24
C SER A 366 17.84 -1.94 -1.24
N LEU A 367 18.44 -2.96 -1.85
CA LEU A 367 18.80 -2.99 -3.27
C LEU A 367 17.69 -3.53 -4.17
N SER A 368 16.54 -3.88 -3.63
CA SER A 368 15.41 -4.42 -4.40
C SER A 368 14.97 -3.46 -5.50
N SER A 369 14.72 -4.00 -6.70
CA SER A 369 14.36 -3.17 -7.86
C SER A 369 13.00 -2.48 -7.73
N GLU A 370 12.16 -2.93 -6.82
CA GLU A 370 10.89 -2.29 -6.47
C GLU A 370 11.11 -0.85 -5.97
N PHE A 371 12.28 -0.54 -5.45
CA PHE A 371 12.64 0.77 -4.90
C PHE A 371 13.56 1.61 -5.79
N ARG A 372 13.78 1.19 -7.03
CA ARG A 372 14.76 1.80 -7.95
C ARG A 372 14.56 3.29 -8.23
N HIS A 373 13.34 3.81 -8.09
CA HIS A 373 13.03 5.20 -8.36
C HIS A 373 13.09 6.10 -7.13
N LEU A 374 13.30 5.52 -5.95
CA LEU A 374 13.47 6.31 -4.73
C LEU A 374 14.82 7.02 -4.74
N THR A 375 14.80 8.31 -4.47
CA THR A 375 15.99 9.17 -4.43
C THR A 375 16.06 9.89 -3.10
N VAL A 376 17.25 10.38 -2.75
CA VAL A 376 17.46 11.19 -1.54
C VAL A 376 17.37 12.67 -1.93
N ARG A 377 16.40 13.39 -1.34
CA ARG A 377 16.25 14.82 -1.54
C ARG A 377 17.06 15.59 -0.52
N GLU A 378 17.53 16.75 -0.91
CA GLU A 378 18.38 17.60 -0.05
C GLU A 378 17.67 17.98 1.26
N GLU A 379 16.40 18.31 1.20
CA GLU A 379 15.59 18.68 2.36
C GLU A 379 15.34 17.53 3.36
N GLU A 380 15.54 16.29 2.95
CA GLU A 380 15.34 15.10 3.78
C GLU A 380 16.58 14.71 4.59
N LYS A 381 17.75 15.16 4.19
CA LYS A 381 19.03 14.68 4.74
C LYS A 381 19.17 14.89 6.24
N ILE A 382 18.69 16.01 6.77
CA ILE A 382 18.75 16.30 8.20
C ILE A 382 17.89 15.32 8.99
N GLU A 383 16.67 15.06 8.53
CA GLU A 383 15.78 14.11 9.18
C GLU A 383 16.29 12.67 9.07
N LEU A 384 16.78 12.28 7.90
CA LEU A 384 17.42 10.97 7.69
C LEU A 384 18.62 10.75 8.59
N GLN A 385 19.45 11.78 8.79
CA GLN A 385 20.60 11.70 9.69
C GLN A 385 20.15 11.47 11.14
N LYS A 386 19.10 12.15 11.59
CA LYS A 386 18.53 11.94 12.92
C LYS A 386 17.94 10.54 13.09
N LEU A 387 17.30 10.00 12.07
CA LEU A 387 16.79 8.64 12.07
C LEU A 387 17.92 7.62 12.09
N LEU A 388 18.99 7.85 11.33
CA LEU A 388 20.16 6.99 11.28
C LEU A 388 20.80 6.79 12.67
N GLU A 389 20.83 7.84 13.48
CA GLU A 389 21.36 7.78 14.85
C GLU A 389 20.47 6.98 15.81
N ARG A 390 19.20 6.79 15.47
CA ARG A 390 18.21 6.14 16.34
C ARG A 390 17.92 4.68 15.95
N VAL A 391 18.29 4.24 14.76
CA VAL A 391 18.05 2.88 14.31
C VAL A 391 19.11 1.91 14.84
N PRO A 392 18.71 0.67 15.21
CA PRO A 392 19.61 -0.25 15.92
C PRO A 392 20.63 -0.96 15.02
N ILE A 393 20.32 -1.21 13.76
CA ILE A 393 21.21 -1.94 12.85
C ILE A 393 22.06 -0.94 12.07
N PRO A 394 23.41 -1.05 12.12
CA PRO A 394 24.29 -0.12 11.41
C PRO A 394 24.05 -0.11 9.91
N VAL A 395 24.07 1.09 9.32
CA VAL A 395 23.98 1.32 7.87
C VAL A 395 25.36 1.81 7.41
N LYS A 396 26.03 1.00 6.60
CA LYS A 396 27.41 1.28 6.15
C LYS A 396 27.47 2.29 5.01
N GLU A 397 26.43 2.39 4.20
CA GLU A 397 26.36 3.30 3.07
C GLU A 397 26.13 4.74 3.54
N SER A 398 26.59 5.70 2.72
CA SER A 398 26.31 7.12 2.96
C SER A 398 24.82 7.41 2.86
N ILE A 399 24.33 8.34 3.66
CA ILE A 399 22.94 8.80 3.64
C ILE A 399 22.53 9.41 2.30
N ASP A 400 23.51 9.81 1.48
CA ASP A 400 23.26 10.30 0.12
C ASP A 400 22.84 9.19 -0.86
N GLU A 401 23.09 7.94 -0.50
CA GLU A 401 22.71 6.79 -1.32
C GLU A 401 21.24 6.39 -1.08
N PRO A 402 20.46 6.13 -2.13
CA PRO A 402 19.08 5.68 -1.99
C PRO A 402 18.93 4.41 -1.15
N SER A 403 19.87 3.46 -1.27
CA SER A 403 19.86 2.22 -0.47
C SER A 403 19.95 2.48 1.03
N ALA A 404 20.75 3.46 1.45
CA ALA A 404 20.84 3.87 2.85
C ALA A 404 19.51 4.46 3.35
N LYS A 405 18.87 5.30 2.56
CA LYS A 405 17.54 5.84 2.86
C LYS A 405 16.51 4.73 3.06
N ILE A 406 16.46 3.76 2.16
CA ILE A 406 15.52 2.63 2.21
C ILE A 406 15.74 1.81 3.49
N ASN A 407 16.99 1.50 3.80
CA ASN A 407 17.39 0.78 5.01
C ASN A 407 16.94 1.52 6.28
N VAL A 408 17.27 2.81 6.38
CA VAL A 408 16.90 3.65 7.52
C VAL A 408 15.38 3.73 7.68
N LEU A 409 14.63 3.89 6.59
CA LEU A 409 13.16 3.97 6.64
C LEU A 409 12.53 2.65 7.07
N LEU A 410 13.05 1.51 6.62
CA LEU A 410 12.56 0.20 7.08
C LEU A 410 12.79 0.05 8.59
N GLN A 411 14.00 0.37 9.07
CA GLN A 411 14.31 0.29 10.48
C GLN A 411 13.49 1.28 11.32
N ALA A 412 13.26 2.48 10.81
CA ALA A 412 12.39 3.47 11.45
C ALA A 412 10.95 2.96 11.59
N TYR A 413 10.46 2.26 10.58
CA TYR A 413 9.15 1.61 10.61
C TYR A 413 9.08 0.53 11.69
N ILE A 414 10.07 -0.37 11.75
CA ILE A 414 10.13 -1.44 12.76
C ILE A 414 10.24 -0.83 14.17
N SER A 415 11.02 0.23 14.33
CA SER A 415 11.20 0.95 15.59
C SER A 415 10.02 1.85 15.96
N GLN A 416 9.03 1.99 15.09
CA GLN A 416 7.85 2.84 15.26
C GLN A 416 8.20 4.33 15.48
N LEU A 417 9.24 4.81 14.82
CA LEU A 417 9.66 6.20 14.88
C LEU A 417 8.69 7.08 14.07
N LYS A 418 8.45 8.28 14.58
CA LYS A 418 7.63 9.28 13.88
C LYS A 418 8.50 10.06 12.90
N LEU A 419 7.95 10.28 11.71
CA LEU A 419 8.56 11.09 10.67
C LEU A 419 7.82 12.42 10.53
N ASP A 420 8.54 13.49 10.23
CA ASP A 420 7.97 14.82 10.04
C ASP A 420 7.77 15.16 8.57
N GLY A 421 8.69 14.76 7.69
CA GLY A 421 8.64 15.01 6.26
C GLY A 421 7.53 14.25 5.55
N PHE A 422 6.68 14.97 4.82
CA PHE A 422 5.55 14.37 4.10
C PHE A 422 6.01 13.35 3.06
N ALA A 423 6.94 13.72 2.19
CA ALA A 423 7.45 12.84 1.15
C ALA A 423 8.20 11.63 1.76
N LEU A 424 8.91 11.85 2.85
CA LEU A 424 9.62 10.80 3.56
C LEU A 424 8.66 9.78 4.19
N MET A 425 7.54 10.24 4.75
CA MET A 425 6.48 9.34 5.22
C MET A 425 5.86 8.52 4.08
N ALA A 426 5.60 9.15 2.94
CA ALA A 426 5.08 8.46 1.76
C ALA A 426 6.05 7.40 1.24
N ASP A 427 7.34 7.70 1.22
CA ASP A 427 8.38 6.74 0.85
C ASP A 427 8.45 5.58 1.83
N MET A 428 8.35 5.84 3.14
CA MET A 428 8.31 4.79 4.15
C MET A 428 7.11 3.86 3.97
N VAL A 429 5.92 4.40 3.73
CA VAL A 429 4.71 3.61 3.45
C VAL A 429 4.91 2.73 2.21
N TYR A 430 5.45 3.30 1.14
CA TYR A 430 5.73 2.57 -0.09
C TYR A 430 6.69 1.39 0.13
N ILE A 431 7.79 1.62 0.84
CA ILE A 431 8.78 0.58 1.17
C ILE A 431 8.14 -0.52 2.01
N THR A 432 7.41 -0.14 3.04
CA THR A 432 6.85 -1.09 4.02
C THR A 432 5.68 -1.91 3.48
N GLN A 433 4.97 -1.41 2.48
CA GLN A 433 3.96 -2.20 1.76
C GLN A 433 4.54 -3.43 1.08
N SER A 434 5.79 -3.37 0.66
CA SER A 434 6.49 -4.46 -0.03
C SER A 434 7.44 -5.24 0.89
N ALA A 435 7.82 -4.68 2.04
CA ALA A 435 8.88 -5.23 2.88
C ALA A 435 8.61 -6.65 3.36
N GLY A 436 7.41 -6.93 3.81
CA GLY A 436 7.03 -8.26 4.32
C GLY A 436 7.18 -9.34 3.26
N ARG A 437 6.62 -9.13 2.07
CA ARG A 437 6.70 -10.10 0.98
C ARG A 437 8.11 -10.26 0.42
N LEU A 438 8.88 -9.18 0.30
CA LEU A 438 10.28 -9.25 -0.14
C LEU A 438 11.16 -10.03 0.83
N MET A 439 11.01 -9.78 2.12
CA MET A 439 11.79 -10.51 3.13
C MET A 439 11.38 -11.98 3.19
N ARG A 440 10.12 -12.32 2.99
CA ARG A 440 9.67 -13.71 2.90
C ARG A 440 10.20 -14.40 1.64
N ALA A 441 10.33 -13.69 0.53
CA ALA A 441 10.99 -14.20 -0.66
C ALA A 441 12.45 -14.54 -0.39
N ILE A 442 13.18 -13.67 0.28
CA ILE A 442 14.57 -13.93 0.72
C ILE A 442 14.61 -15.17 1.61
N TYR A 443 13.71 -15.26 2.59
CA TYR A 443 13.60 -16.41 3.49
C TYR A 443 13.41 -17.73 2.74
N GLU A 444 12.47 -17.79 1.79
CA GLU A 444 12.25 -19.03 1.03
C GLU A 444 13.43 -19.37 0.10
N MET A 445 14.10 -18.39 -0.48
CA MET A 445 15.33 -18.62 -1.24
C MET A 445 16.43 -19.23 -0.38
N VAL A 446 16.59 -18.71 0.84
CA VAL A 446 17.56 -19.24 1.83
C VAL A 446 17.16 -20.65 2.29
N LEU A 447 15.86 -20.90 2.46
CA LEU A 447 15.34 -22.24 2.76
C LEU A 447 15.77 -23.27 1.71
N GLN A 448 15.64 -22.92 0.43
CA GLN A 448 16.04 -23.78 -0.68
C GLN A 448 17.55 -24.05 -0.70
N ARG A 449 18.35 -23.13 -0.19
CA ARG A 449 19.80 -23.30 -0.07
C ARG A 449 20.21 -24.18 1.10
N GLY A 450 19.33 -24.36 2.09
CA GLY A 450 19.60 -25.15 3.28
C GLY A 450 20.60 -24.54 4.25
N TRP A 451 20.72 -23.23 4.30
CA TRP A 451 21.62 -22.51 5.19
C TRP A 451 20.94 -22.22 6.53
N ALA A 452 21.11 -23.10 7.50
CA ALA A 452 20.35 -23.09 8.74
C ALA A 452 20.42 -21.77 9.53
N GLN A 453 21.60 -21.19 9.71
CA GLN A 453 21.74 -19.93 10.45
C GLN A 453 21.06 -18.75 9.73
N LEU A 454 21.19 -18.69 8.40
CA LEU A 454 20.58 -17.64 7.61
C LEU A 454 19.05 -17.79 7.52
N VAL A 455 18.56 -19.02 7.52
CA VAL A 455 17.11 -19.33 7.62
C VAL A 455 16.54 -18.72 8.89
N ASP A 456 17.20 -18.93 10.04
CA ASP A 456 16.76 -18.37 11.32
C ASP A 456 16.75 -16.83 11.30
N LYS A 457 17.82 -16.21 10.78
CA LYS A 457 17.93 -14.75 10.68
C LYS A 457 16.84 -14.15 9.78
N THR A 458 16.61 -14.73 8.61
CA THR A 458 15.62 -14.23 7.66
C THR A 458 14.19 -14.43 8.13
N LEU A 459 13.90 -15.54 8.80
CA LEU A 459 12.60 -15.76 9.43
C LEU A 459 12.34 -14.74 10.55
N SER A 460 13.33 -14.49 11.39
CA SER A 460 13.24 -13.47 12.45
C SER A 460 13.00 -12.08 11.88
N LEU A 461 13.70 -11.69 10.82
CA LEU A 461 13.49 -10.41 10.14
C LEU A 461 12.08 -10.30 9.54
N SER A 462 11.56 -11.38 8.95
CA SER A 462 10.20 -11.41 8.43
C SER A 462 9.17 -11.16 9.54
N LYS A 463 9.35 -11.79 10.68
CA LYS A 463 8.49 -11.57 11.87
C LYS A 463 8.59 -10.14 12.40
N MET A 464 9.78 -9.57 12.47
CA MET A 464 10.00 -8.18 12.93
C MET A 464 9.27 -7.18 12.05
N ILE A 465 9.30 -7.37 10.74
CA ILE A 465 8.58 -6.52 9.78
C ILE A 465 7.07 -6.69 9.94
N ASP A 466 6.58 -7.93 9.97
CA ASP A 466 5.15 -8.22 10.06
C ASP A 466 4.53 -7.70 11.36
N LYS A 467 5.24 -7.82 12.48
CA LYS A 467 4.79 -7.38 13.80
C LYS A 467 5.19 -5.94 14.14
N ARG A 468 6.00 -5.32 13.29
CA ARG A 468 6.51 -3.96 13.47
C ARG A 468 7.17 -3.77 14.83
N MET A 469 8.06 -4.69 15.17
CA MET A 469 8.83 -4.67 16.42
C MET A 469 10.14 -5.44 16.28
N TRP A 470 11.15 -5.05 17.06
CA TRP A 470 12.42 -5.77 17.11
C TRP A 470 12.32 -7.04 17.96
N GLN A 471 13.09 -8.06 17.61
CA GLN A 471 13.12 -9.32 18.33
C GLN A 471 13.53 -9.17 19.80
N SER A 472 14.36 -8.17 20.11
CA SER A 472 14.78 -7.84 21.47
C SER A 472 13.67 -7.23 22.35
N MET A 473 12.58 -6.80 21.76
CA MET A 473 11.43 -6.21 22.46
C MET A 473 10.56 -7.29 23.10
N CYS A 474 9.80 -6.89 24.11
CA CYS A 474 8.86 -7.78 24.79
C CYS A 474 7.73 -8.24 23.83
N PRO A 475 7.46 -9.55 23.74
CA PRO A 475 6.38 -10.07 22.90
C PRO A 475 5.00 -9.48 23.15
N LEU A 476 4.77 -8.95 24.34
CA LEU A 476 3.50 -8.27 24.71
C LEU A 476 3.23 -6.99 23.92
N ARG A 477 4.23 -6.42 23.25
CA ARG A 477 4.05 -5.27 22.34
C ARG A 477 3.08 -5.53 21.19
N GLN A 478 2.81 -6.78 20.88
CA GLN A 478 1.85 -7.18 19.85
C GLN A 478 0.40 -6.87 20.25
N PHE A 479 0.13 -6.68 21.55
CA PHE A 479 -1.22 -6.46 22.09
C PHE A 479 -1.46 -4.98 22.39
N LYS A 480 -2.27 -4.34 21.57
CA LYS A 480 -2.57 -2.90 21.67
C LYS A 480 -3.31 -2.50 22.97
N LYS A 481 -3.91 -3.46 23.67
CA LYS A 481 -4.63 -3.19 24.92
C LYS A 481 -3.72 -3.00 26.12
N ILE A 482 -2.47 -3.36 26.03
CA ILE A 482 -1.49 -3.14 27.10
C ILE A 482 -0.84 -1.77 26.85
N PRO A 483 -0.90 -0.83 27.84
CA PRO A 483 -0.27 0.47 27.70
C PRO A 483 1.25 0.36 27.51
N GLU A 484 1.80 1.20 26.64
CA GLU A 484 3.24 1.19 26.33
C GLU A 484 4.11 1.43 27.58
N GLU A 485 3.66 2.24 28.49
CA GLU A 485 4.36 2.51 29.76
C GLU A 485 4.58 1.23 30.58
N ILE A 486 3.57 0.36 30.64
CA ILE A 486 3.64 -0.92 31.33
C ILE A 486 4.61 -1.87 30.63
N ILE A 487 4.57 -1.91 29.31
CA ILE A 487 5.51 -2.73 28.52
C ILE A 487 6.95 -2.28 28.76
N ARG A 488 7.21 -0.99 28.81
CA ARG A 488 8.54 -0.44 29.17
C ARG A 488 9.00 -0.84 30.55
N LYS A 489 8.09 -0.88 31.53
CA LYS A 489 8.39 -1.36 32.88
C LYS A 489 8.79 -2.84 32.88
N ILE A 490 8.09 -3.67 32.09
CA ILE A 490 8.41 -5.09 31.92
C ILE A 490 9.80 -5.25 31.29
N GLU A 491 10.08 -4.52 30.22
CA GLU A 491 11.37 -4.57 29.51
C GLU A 491 12.56 -4.16 30.40
N LYS A 492 12.35 -3.17 31.28
CA LYS A 492 13.39 -2.74 32.22
C LYS A 492 13.74 -3.77 33.29
N LYS A 493 12.88 -4.74 33.56
CA LYS A 493 13.13 -5.79 34.55
C LYS A 493 14.11 -6.86 34.07
N ASN A 494 14.41 -6.93 32.75
CA ASN A 494 15.35 -7.91 32.15
C ASN A 494 15.08 -9.37 32.53
N LEU A 495 13.83 -9.72 32.79
CA LEU A 495 13.43 -11.11 33.00
C LEU A 495 13.39 -11.86 31.69
N SER A 496 13.87 -13.09 31.66
CA SER A 496 13.70 -13.95 30.51
C SER A 496 12.20 -14.21 30.28
N TRP A 497 11.78 -14.30 29.02
CA TRP A 497 10.37 -14.52 28.68
C TRP A 497 9.79 -15.77 29.33
N ASP A 498 10.57 -16.84 29.46
CA ASP A 498 10.14 -18.09 30.05
C ASP A 498 9.69 -17.97 31.51
N ARG A 499 10.25 -17.03 32.26
CA ARG A 499 9.84 -16.79 33.64
C ARG A 499 8.45 -16.18 33.76
N PHE A 500 7.97 -15.48 32.75
CA PHE A 500 6.61 -14.90 32.79
C PHE A 500 5.52 -15.96 32.80
N TYR A 501 5.77 -17.15 32.28
CA TYR A 501 4.81 -18.25 32.32
C TYR A 501 4.60 -18.80 33.73
N ASP A 502 5.57 -18.65 34.62
CA ASP A 502 5.53 -19.15 35.99
C ASP A 502 4.92 -18.15 36.98
N LEU A 503 4.72 -16.89 36.55
CA LEU A 503 4.14 -15.84 37.40
C LEU A 503 2.61 -15.88 37.33
N ASP A 504 1.96 -15.71 38.49
CA ASP A 504 0.51 -15.51 38.52
C ASP A 504 0.12 -14.05 38.27
N ALA A 505 -1.17 -13.78 38.12
CA ALA A 505 -1.69 -12.45 37.84
C ALA A 505 -1.33 -11.42 38.91
N HIS A 506 -1.27 -11.83 40.16
CA HIS A 506 -0.93 -10.96 41.31
C HIS A 506 0.58 -10.58 41.26
N GLU A 507 1.45 -11.57 41.03
CA GLU A 507 2.88 -11.35 40.94
C GLU A 507 3.25 -10.44 39.77
N ILE A 508 2.57 -10.59 38.62
CA ILE A 508 2.73 -9.73 37.44
C ILE A 508 2.27 -8.31 37.79
N GLY A 509 1.13 -8.16 38.46
CA GLY A 509 0.61 -6.86 38.87
C GLY A 509 1.56 -6.11 39.81
N GLU A 510 2.20 -6.82 40.73
CA GLU A 510 3.24 -6.26 41.61
C GLU A 510 4.52 -5.87 40.81
N LEU A 511 4.95 -6.72 39.90
CA LEU A 511 6.12 -6.49 39.06
C LEU A 511 6.04 -5.19 38.28
N VAL A 512 4.87 -4.90 37.70
CA VAL A 512 4.63 -3.68 36.90
C VAL A 512 4.11 -2.51 37.73
N ARG A 513 3.88 -2.71 39.05
CA ARG A 513 3.27 -1.73 39.97
C ARG A 513 1.92 -1.22 39.48
N ALA A 514 1.15 -2.10 38.89
CA ALA A 514 -0.20 -1.82 38.41
C ALA A 514 -1.09 -3.07 38.60
N PRO A 515 -1.63 -3.27 39.83
CA PRO A 515 -2.37 -4.48 40.17
C PRO A 515 -3.59 -4.76 39.28
N LYS A 516 -4.22 -3.71 38.77
CA LYS A 516 -5.39 -3.82 37.89
C LYS A 516 -5.08 -4.41 36.52
N VAL A 517 -3.84 -4.30 36.05
CA VAL A 517 -3.41 -4.74 34.73
C VAL A 517 -2.83 -6.16 34.75
N GLY A 518 -2.52 -6.68 35.95
CA GLY A 518 -1.91 -8.01 36.12
C GLY A 518 -2.70 -9.13 35.47
N LYS A 519 -4.03 -9.15 35.61
CA LYS A 519 -4.91 -10.14 34.99
C LYS A 519 -4.89 -10.09 33.48
N THR A 520 -4.88 -8.89 32.91
CA THR A 520 -4.84 -8.68 31.47
C THR A 520 -3.51 -9.18 30.88
N ILE A 521 -2.40 -8.84 31.52
CA ILE A 521 -1.06 -9.28 31.10
C ILE A 521 -0.95 -10.80 31.22
N TYR A 522 -1.39 -11.40 32.31
CA TYR A 522 -1.40 -12.84 32.50
C TYR A 522 -2.17 -13.55 31.39
N LYS A 523 -3.35 -13.06 31.05
CA LYS A 523 -4.15 -13.58 29.96
C LYS A 523 -3.40 -13.55 28.63
N TYR A 524 -2.78 -12.41 28.29
CA TYR A 524 -2.05 -12.27 27.03
C TYR A 524 -0.77 -13.10 26.97
N ILE A 525 -0.07 -13.29 28.07
CA ILE A 525 1.09 -14.18 28.14
C ILE A 525 0.69 -15.58 27.72
N HIS A 526 -0.43 -16.09 28.23
CA HIS A 526 -0.91 -17.44 27.91
C HIS A 526 -1.61 -17.55 26.54
N HIS A 527 -1.84 -16.44 25.84
CA HIS A 527 -2.28 -16.44 24.45
C HIS A 527 -1.11 -16.50 23.45
N ILE A 528 0.10 -16.18 23.88
CA ILE A 528 1.27 -16.31 22.99
C ILE A 528 1.52 -17.78 22.71
N PRO A 529 1.59 -18.18 21.42
CA PRO A 529 1.78 -19.58 21.06
C PRO A 529 3.04 -20.17 21.69
N LYS A 530 2.84 -21.19 22.51
CA LYS A 530 3.89 -21.99 23.12
C LYS A 530 3.69 -23.44 22.77
N LEU A 531 4.73 -24.07 22.26
CA LEU A 531 4.69 -25.46 21.84
C LEU A 531 5.73 -26.27 22.61
N GLU A 532 5.33 -27.42 23.12
CA GLU A 532 6.25 -28.41 23.69
C GLU A 532 6.61 -29.41 22.61
N LEU A 533 7.89 -29.63 22.42
CA LEU A 533 8.42 -30.54 21.42
C LEU A 533 9.02 -31.77 22.08
N SER A 534 8.63 -32.96 21.58
CA SER A 534 9.23 -34.24 21.95
C SER A 534 9.72 -34.91 20.67
N VAL A 535 10.97 -35.32 20.67
CA VAL A 535 11.61 -35.94 19.51
C VAL A 535 12.04 -37.37 19.85
N HIS A 536 11.70 -38.32 18.98
CA HIS A 536 12.14 -39.70 19.06
C HIS A 536 12.89 -40.05 17.78
N VAL A 537 14.15 -40.45 17.92
CA VAL A 537 15.02 -40.77 16.80
C VAL A 537 15.27 -42.27 16.76
N LEU A 538 14.91 -42.89 15.65
CA LEU A 538 15.08 -44.32 15.42
C LEU A 538 15.99 -44.56 14.21
N PRO A 539 17.15 -45.23 14.38
CA PRO A 539 17.93 -45.66 13.24
C PRO A 539 17.23 -46.85 12.56
N ILE A 540 16.96 -46.73 11.26
CA ILE A 540 16.31 -47.78 10.47
C ILE A 540 17.38 -48.58 9.69
N THR A 541 18.32 -47.88 9.05
CA THR A 541 19.45 -48.47 8.33
C THR A 541 20.73 -47.67 8.66
N ARG A 542 21.86 -48.10 8.09
CA ARG A 542 23.14 -47.37 8.27
C ARG A 542 23.11 -45.92 7.69
N SER A 543 22.18 -45.67 6.77
CA SER A 543 22.06 -44.37 6.08
C SER A 543 20.71 -43.70 6.29
N THR A 544 19.81 -44.26 7.07
CA THR A 544 18.44 -43.76 7.23
C THR A 544 18.04 -43.70 8.70
N LEU A 545 17.63 -42.51 9.14
CA LEU A 545 17.04 -42.24 10.45
C LEU A 545 15.57 -41.92 10.29
N LYS A 546 14.74 -42.42 11.18
CA LYS A 546 13.36 -42.02 11.35
C LYS A 546 13.29 -41.04 12.52
N ILE A 547 12.78 -39.85 12.28
CA ILE A 547 12.59 -38.82 13.30
C ILE A 547 11.10 -38.64 13.50
N GLU A 548 10.61 -38.91 14.70
CA GLU A 548 9.23 -38.64 15.09
C GLU A 548 9.20 -37.37 15.97
N LEU A 549 8.53 -36.35 15.51
CA LEU A 549 8.33 -35.10 16.24
C LEU A 549 6.89 -35.06 16.76
N THR A 550 6.75 -34.95 18.08
CA THR A 550 5.46 -34.71 18.72
C THR A 550 5.38 -33.26 19.16
N ILE A 551 4.36 -32.56 18.69
CA ILE A 551 4.11 -31.15 19.00
C ILE A 551 2.89 -31.08 19.91
N THR A 552 3.06 -30.58 21.13
CA THR A 552 1.98 -30.41 22.10
C THR A 552 1.76 -28.91 22.36
N PRO A 553 0.61 -28.33 21.93
CA PRO A 553 0.31 -26.95 22.23
C PRO A 553 0.14 -26.72 23.74
N ASP A 554 0.75 -25.65 24.26
CA ASP A 554 0.68 -25.26 25.66
C ASP A 554 0.34 -23.76 25.75
N PHE A 555 -0.77 -23.37 25.15
CA PHE A 555 -1.29 -22.00 25.18
C PHE A 555 -2.81 -21.99 25.03
N GLN A 556 -3.43 -20.89 25.41
CA GLN A 556 -4.87 -20.72 25.29
C GLN A 556 -5.24 -20.14 23.92
N TRP A 557 -6.12 -20.84 23.21
CA TRP A 557 -6.61 -20.38 21.91
C TRP A 557 -7.63 -19.25 22.08
N ASP A 558 -7.47 -18.17 21.31
CA ASP A 558 -8.43 -17.08 21.17
C ASP A 558 -8.63 -16.79 19.69
N ASP A 559 -9.84 -16.96 19.19
CA ASP A 559 -10.17 -16.80 17.77
C ASP A 559 -9.88 -15.37 17.24
N LYS A 560 -9.88 -14.37 18.13
CA LYS A 560 -9.54 -12.98 17.74
C LYS A 560 -8.03 -12.77 17.57
N ILE A 561 -7.21 -13.58 18.19
CA ILE A 561 -5.75 -13.49 18.17
C ILE A 561 -5.19 -14.47 17.14
N HIS A 562 -5.61 -15.73 17.20
CA HIS A 562 -5.05 -16.84 16.41
C HIS A 562 -5.82 -17.12 15.12
N GLY A 563 -7.04 -16.59 14.98
CA GLY A 563 -7.89 -16.86 13.83
C GLY A 563 -8.34 -18.31 13.76
N MET A 564 -8.43 -18.85 12.55
CA MET A 564 -8.82 -20.23 12.30
C MET A 564 -7.64 -21.21 12.35
N ALA A 565 -6.44 -20.72 12.17
CA ALA A 565 -5.21 -21.51 12.21
C ALA A 565 -4.01 -20.62 12.52
N GLU A 566 -3.06 -21.13 13.29
CA GLU A 566 -1.80 -20.47 13.60
C GLU A 566 -0.67 -21.13 12.80
N PRO A 567 0.08 -20.37 11.98
CA PRO A 567 1.14 -20.93 11.15
C PRO A 567 2.46 -21.06 11.89
N PHE A 568 3.15 -22.16 11.62
CA PHE A 568 4.49 -22.43 12.14
C PHE A 568 5.39 -22.98 11.04
N TRP A 569 6.68 -22.76 11.18
CA TRP A 569 7.71 -23.45 10.41
C TRP A 569 8.40 -24.48 11.29
N ILE A 570 8.50 -25.72 10.81
CA ILE A 570 9.29 -26.78 11.43
C ILE A 570 10.63 -26.81 10.69
N LEU A 571 11.70 -26.60 11.44
CA LEU A 571 13.06 -26.57 10.90
C LEU A 571 13.90 -27.62 11.63
N VAL A 572 14.54 -28.51 10.88
CA VAL A 572 15.43 -29.55 11.41
C VAL A 572 16.84 -29.26 10.92
N GLU A 573 17.72 -28.96 11.86
CA GLU A 573 19.12 -28.61 11.62
C GLU A 573 20.06 -29.76 12.00
N ASP A 574 21.28 -29.75 11.45
CA ASP A 574 22.36 -30.61 11.92
C ASP A 574 22.87 -30.14 13.30
N VAL A 575 23.77 -30.95 13.90
CA VAL A 575 24.33 -30.68 15.25
C VAL A 575 25.04 -29.32 15.30
N ASP A 576 25.73 -28.94 14.23
CA ASP A 576 26.51 -27.72 14.16
C ASP A 576 25.67 -26.49 13.74
N SER A 577 24.37 -26.66 13.50
CA SER A 577 23.44 -25.62 13.03
C SER A 577 23.88 -24.95 11.73
N GLU A 578 24.58 -25.67 10.85
CA GLU A 578 25.08 -25.16 9.57
C GLU A 578 24.16 -25.54 8.42
N ILE A 579 23.61 -26.75 8.44
CA ILE A 579 22.79 -27.32 7.36
C ILE A 579 21.36 -27.54 7.83
N LEU A 580 20.42 -27.07 7.06
CA LEU A 580 19.02 -27.37 7.25
C LEU A 580 18.69 -28.73 6.59
N LEU A 581 18.39 -29.73 7.41
CA LEU A 581 18.12 -31.09 6.94
C LEU A 581 16.69 -31.26 6.44
N HIS A 582 15.74 -30.56 7.05
CA HIS A 582 14.33 -30.60 6.69
C HIS A 582 13.62 -29.33 7.08
N HIS A 583 12.63 -28.95 6.32
CA HIS A 583 11.74 -27.85 6.65
C HIS A 583 10.31 -28.18 6.23
N GLU A 584 9.34 -27.70 7.00
CA GLU A 584 7.92 -27.92 6.73
C GLU A 584 7.10 -26.75 7.24
N TYR A 585 6.11 -26.33 6.45
CA TYR A 585 5.11 -25.37 6.86
C TYR A 585 3.96 -26.09 7.53
N PHE A 586 3.64 -25.70 8.77
CA PHE A 586 2.66 -26.37 9.60
C PHE A 586 1.58 -25.39 10.06
N LEU A 587 0.32 -25.77 9.86
CA LEU A 587 -0.84 -25.01 10.33
C LEU A 587 -1.48 -25.72 11.53
N LEU A 588 -1.38 -25.11 12.70
CA LEU A 588 -2.07 -25.56 13.89
C LEU A 588 -3.51 -25.05 13.86
N LYS A 589 -4.47 -25.96 13.89
CA LYS A 589 -5.89 -25.65 13.98
C LYS A 589 -6.36 -25.81 15.43
N LYS A 590 -7.44 -25.10 15.77
CA LYS A 590 -8.06 -25.16 17.09
C LYS A 590 -8.46 -26.59 17.47
#